data_e792bd5ea6b4f4d63483390d0dad36a3
#
_entry.id   e792bd5ea6b4f4d63483390d0dad36a3
#
_cell.length_a   1.000
_cell.length_b   1.000
_cell.length_c   1.000
_cell.angle_alpha   90.00
_cell.angle_beta   90.00
_cell.angle_gamma   90.00
#
_symmetry.space_group_name_H-M   'P 1'
#
loop_
_entity.id
_entity.type
_entity.pdbx_description
1 polymer ?
#
loop_
_entity_poly.entity_id
_entity_poly.type
_entity_poly.pdbx_seq_one_letter_code
_entity_poly.pdbx_strand_id
1 'polypeptide(L)'
;RRVLFRLGCSDVDPIMGVEVDPKDGFRAIGEPKALIQHNCDKYGWEVPGKNNEEPSQGWNEGPCVLKHNGRYYLQYAAPGTQYRIYGDGNYVGDNPLGPFEYVEDNPFSFKPGGFIGGAGHGHTFKDKYGNYWHVASMTISVRHWFERRLGLFPVVVSEKYGMYALTTFADYPFWIPDRKVDFEKEDISMGWNLLSYKKKISSSSYLEGYEPELANDEQVETWWAAQTGNAGEWLQIDLGKTMEVNAIQVNF
;
A
#
# COMPACT_ATOMS: atom_id res chain seq x y z
N ARG A 1 -9.24 -10.59 -27.43
CA ARG A 1 -8.79 -11.60 -26.47
C ARG A 1 -8.55 -10.94 -25.13
N ARG A 2 -8.97 -11.58 -24.07
CA ARG A 2 -8.72 -11.13 -22.68
C ARG A 2 -8.00 -12.23 -21.93
N VAL A 3 -7.16 -11.85 -20.99
CA VAL A 3 -6.49 -12.77 -20.08
C VAL A 3 -7.20 -12.67 -18.73
N LEU A 4 -7.53 -13.80 -18.15
CA LEU A 4 -8.02 -13.90 -16.79
C LEU A 4 -6.84 -14.31 -15.91
N PHE A 5 -6.58 -13.52 -14.88
CA PHE A 5 -5.65 -13.89 -13.82
C PHE A 5 -6.43 -14.61 -12.74
N ARG A 6 -6.07 -15.85 -12.46
CA ARG A 6 -6.59 -16.58 -11.32
C ARG A 6 -5.76 -16.24 -10.11
N LEU A 7 -6.42 -15.93 -9.02
CA LEU A 7 -5.79 -15.72 -7.74
C LEU A 7 -4.94 -16.94 -7.36
N GLY A 8 -3.62 -16.80 -7.39
CA GLY A 8 -2.75 -17.61 -6.57
C GLY A 8 -2.74 -16.90 -5.20
N CYS A 9 -3.63 -17.27 -4.32
CA CYS A 9 -3.64 -16.82 -2.96
C CYS A 9 -3.10 -17.99 -2.14
N SER A 10 -1.79 -18.11 -2.07
CA SER A 10 -1.16 -19.30 -1.53
C SER A 10 0.30 -19.05 -1.16
N ASP A 11 0.77 -19.87 -0.25
CA ASP A 11 2.18 -20.06 0.13
C ASP A 11 2.90 -21.04 -0.81
N VAL A 12 2.17 -21.85 -1.59
CA VAL A 12 2.74 -22.90 -2.44
C VAL A 12 2.36 -22.76 -3.91
N ASP A 13 1.20 -22.19 -4.23
CA ASP A 13 0.72 -22.09 -5.60
C ASP A 13 1.15 -20.79 -6.27
N PRO A 14 1.59 -20.85 -7.55
CA PRO A 14 1.91 -19.66 -8.32
C PRO A 14 0.67 -18.86 -8.69
N ILE A 15 0.86 -17.60 -9.02
CA ILE A 15 -0.14 -16.81 -9.73
C ILE A 15 -0.28 -17.37 -11.13
N MET A 16 -1.51 -17.69 -11.48
CA MET A 16 -1.87 -18.35 -12.75
C MET A 16 -2.54 -17.37 -13.71
N GLY A 17 -2.32 -17.55 -14.99
CA GLY A 17 -3.03 -16.82 -16.05
C GLY A 17 -3.55 -17.74 -17.14
N VAL A 18 -4.69 -17.39 -17.73
CA VAL A 18 -5.28 -18.09 -18.86
C VAL A 18 -5.91 -17.09 -19.83
N GLU A 19 -5.82 -17.39 -21.13
CA GLU A 19 -6.57 -16.65 -22.16
C GLU A 19 -8.06 -17.02 -22.09
N VAL A 20 -8.95 -16.03 -22.26
CA VAL A 20 -10.40 -16.24 -22.28
C VAL A 20 -11.06 -15.60 -23.49
N ASP A 21 -12.14 -16.21 -23.97
CA ASP A 21 -12.97 -15.64 -25.05
C ASP A 21 -14.11 -14.79 -24.45
N PRO A 22 -14.07 -13.46 -24.59
CA PRO A 22 -15.15 -12.59 -24.10
C PRO A 22 -16.46 -12.75 -24.88
N LYS A 23 -16.43 -13.38 -26.06
CA LYS A 23 -17.63 -13.64 -26.87
C LYS A 23 -18.33 -14.94 -26.48
N ASP A 24 -17.62 -15.83 -25.79
CA ASP A 24 -18.13 -17.11 -25.29
C ASP A 24 -18.12 -17.13 -23.74
N GLY A 25 -18.74 -16.13 -23.14
CA GLY A 25 -18.92 -16.08 -21.69
C GLY A 25 -17.62 -16.13 -20.87
N PHE A 26 -16.50 -15.62 -21.42
CA PHE A 26 -15.16 -15.72 -20.83
C PHE A 26 -14.66 -17.16 -20.61
N ARG A 27 -15.06 -18.08 -21.46
CA ARG A 27 -14.52 -19.45 -21.44
C ARG A 27 -13.00 -19.42 -21.65
N ALA A 28 -12.30 -20.25 -20.89
CA ALA A 28 -10.85 -20.41 -21.02
C ALA A 28 -10.48 -20.99 -22.39
N ILE A 29 -9.44 -20.44 -23.00
CA ILE A 29 -8.82 -20.92 -24.23
C ILE A 29 -7.47 -21.54 -23.85
N GLY A 30 -7.41 -22.87 -23.86
CA GLY A 30 -6.23 -23.62 -23.43
C GLY A 30 -6.12 -23.76 -21.92
N GLU A 31 -4.94 -24.23 -21.48
CA GLU A 31 -4.65 -24.49 -20.08
C GLU A 31 -4.07 -23.27 -19.37
N PRO A 32 -4.38 -23.09 -18.07
CA PRO A 32 -3.75 -22.07 -17.26
C PRO A 32 -2.23 -22.25 -17.17
N LYS A 33 -1.50 -21.15 -17.22
CA LYS A 33 -0.03 -21.12 -17.07
C LYS A 33 0.35 -20.50 -15.73
N ALA A 34 1.35 -21.09 -15.06
CA ALA A 34 2.04 -20.44 -13.95
C ALA A 34 2.79 -19.22 -14.49
N LEU A 35 2.58 -18.07 -13.87
CA LEU A 35 3.17 -16.79 -14.28
C LEU A 35 4.32 -16.37 -13.36
N ILE A 36 4.04 -16.24 -12.08
CA ILE A 36 5.01 -15.85 -11.04
C ILE A 36 4.66 -16.55 -9.73
N GLN A 37 5.65 -16.65 -8.85
CA GLN A 37 5.49 -17.10 -7.47
C GLN A 37 6.43 -16.30 -6.57
N HIS A 38 6.07 -16.12 -5.30
CA HIS A 38 6.96 -15.53 -4.31
C HIS A 38 8.26 -16.34 -4.17
N ASN A 39 9.32 -15.68 -3.74
CA ASN A 39 10.60 -16.31 -3.50
C ASN A 39 11.32 -15.61 -2.34
N CYS A 40 10.96 -15.99 -1.11
CA CYS A 40 11.50 -15.40 0.12
C CYS A 40 12.99 -15.60 0.29
N ASP A 41 13.58 -16.65 -0.31
CA ASP A 41 15.03 -16.87 -0.27
C ASP A 41 15.78 -15.83 -1.11
N LYS A 42 15.13 -15.28 -2.13
CA LYS A 42 15.73 -14.33 -3.05
C LYS A 42 15.27 -12.89 -2.80
N TYR A 43 14.01 -12.70 -2.43
CA TYR A 43 13.37 -11.38 -2.33
C TYR A 43 12.96 -11.10 -0.88
N GLY A 44 13.84 -10.45 -0.12
CA GLY A 44 13.66 -10.23 1.31
C GLY A 44 12.38 -9.49 1.71
N TRP A 45 11.82 -8.64 0.84
CA TRP A 45 10.58 -7.94 1.11
C TRP A 45 9.34 -8.86 1.12
N GLU A 46 9.43 -10.05 0.51
CA GLU A 46 8.38 -11.07 0.51
C GLU A 46 8.38 -11.93 1.79
N VAL A 47 9.41 -11.80 2.63
CA VAL A 47 9.52 -12.53 3.89
C VAL A 47 8.48 -12.02 4.88
N PRO A 48 7.68 -12.89 5.51
CA PRO A 48 6.72 -12.51 6.55
C PRO A 48 7.35 -11.85 7.78
N GLY A 49 6.48 -11.39 8.70
CA GLY A 49 6.88 -10.73 9.95
C GLY A 49 6.79 -9.22 9.86
N LYS A 50 6.83 -8.55 11.00
CA LYS A 50 6.71 -7.08 11.10
C LYS A 50 7.81 -6.31 10.38
N ASN A 51 9.00 -6.93 10.23
CA ASN A 51 10.19 -6.36 9.59
C ASN A 51 10.84 -7.37 8.63
N ASN A 52 10.07 -8.24 7.99
CA ASN A 52 10.56 -9.30 7.11
C ASN A 52 11.54 -10.28 7.80
N GLU A 53 11.26 -10.64 9.06
CA GLU A 53 12.17 -11.46 9.88
C GLU A 53 11.69 -12.89 10.16
N GLU A 54 10.47 -13.24 9.77
CA GLU A 54 9.92 -14.57 10.01
C GLU A 54 10.27 -15.52 8.84
N PRO A 55 11.24 -16.43 8.97
CA PRO A 55 11.62 -17.35 7.91
C PRO A 55 10.55 -18.44 7.76
N SER A 56 9.47 -18.12 7.11
CA SER A 56 8.37 -19.02 6.82
C SER A 56 8.09 -19.06 5.31
N GLN A 57 7.12 -19.86 4.93
CA GLN A 57 6.60 -19.82 3.56
C GLN A 57 6.04 -18.42 3.29
N GLY A 58 6.45 -17.84 2.17
CA GLY A 58 5.91 -16.56 1.73
C GLY A 58 4.46 -16.68 1.31
N TRP A 59 3.90 -15.57 0.86
CA TRP A 59 2.54 -15.50 0.37
C TRP A 59 2.49 -14.62 -0.87
N ASN A 60 1.73 -14.99 -1.87
CA ASN A 60 1.47 -14.12 -3.00
C ASN A 60 -0.02 -14.07 -3.33
N GLU A 61 -0.53 -12.89 -3.66
CA GLU A 61 -1.95 -12.69 -3.95
C GLU A 61 -2.21 -11.42 -4.79
N GLY A 62 -3.47 -11.09 -5.03
CA GLY A 62 -3.91 -9.84 -5.63
C GLY A 62 -3.36 -9.53 -7.01
N PRO A 63 -3.24 -10.50 -7.94
CA PRO A 63 -2.63 -10.21 -9.23
C PRO A 63 -3.46 -9.22 -10.05
N CYS A 64 -2.80 -8.17 -10.55
CA CYS A 64 -3.36 -7.31 -11.56
C CYS A 64 -2.32 -6.97 -12.64
N VAL A 65 -2.77 -6.57 -13.82
CA VAL A 65 -1.86 -6.23 -14.93
C VAL A 65 -2.14 -4.86 -15.47
N LEU A 66 -1.10 -4.05 -15.47
CA LEU A 66 -1.06 -2.78 -16.19
C LEU A 66 -0.38 -2.96 -17.53
N LYS A 67 -0.99 -2.46 -18.62
CA LYS A 67 -0.30 -2.31 -19.90
C LYS A 67 0.17 -0.88 -20.10
N HIS A 68 1.48 -0.71 -20.29
CA HIS A 68 2.09 0.59 -20.57
C HIS A 68 3.16 0.44 -21.66
N ASN A 69 3.14 1.30 -22.68
CA ASN A 69 4.09 1.34 -23.80
C ASN A 69 4.39 -0.04 -24.42
N GLY A 70 3.34 -0.86 -24.60
CA GLY A 70 3.47 -2.20 -25.18
C GLY A 70 3.88 -3.30 -24.21
N ARG A 71 4.43 -2.97 -23.06
CA ARG A 71 4.82 -3.92 -22.00
C ARG A 71 3.70 -4.16 -21.00
N TYR A 72 3.75 -5.29 -20.32
CA TYR A 72 2.80 -5.73 -19.30
C TYR A 72 3.48 -5.82 -17.95
N TYR A 73 2.93 -5.12 -16.97
CA TYR A 73 3.39 -5.09 -15.58
C TYR A 73 2.42 -5.93 -14.75
N LEU A 74 2.82 -7.14 -14.42
CA LEU A 74 2.06 -8.03 -13.54
C LEU A 74 2.38 -7.67 -12.10
N GLN A 75 1.42 -7.07 -11.42
CA GLN A 75 1.50 -6.67 -10.02
C GLN A 75 1.00 -7.79 -9.13
N TYR A 76 1.54 -7.90 -7.93
CA TYR A 76 1.15 -8.87 -6.92
C TYR A 76 1.48 -8.37 -5.53
N ALA A 77 0.78 -8.87 -4.52
CA ALA A 77 0.98 -8.50 -3.13
C ALA A 77 1.68 -9.60 -2.34
N ALA A 78 2.54 -9.20 -1.41
CA ALA A 78 3.25 -10.03 -0.44
C ALA A 78 3.64 -9.18 0.79
N PRO A 79 4.05 -9.79 1.92
CA PRO A 79 3.86 -11.18 2.30
C PRO A 79 2.47 -11.47 2.89
N GLY A 80 1.76 -10.45 3.42
CA GLY A 80 0.44 -10.63 3.99
C GLY A 80 -0.09 -9.38 4.68
N THR A 81 -1.41 -9.22 4.64
CA THR A 81 -2.12 -8.01 5.07
C THR A 81 -2.03 -7.71 6.56
N GLN A 82 -1.65 -8.69 7.39
CA GLN A 82 -1.46 -8.52 8.83
C GLN A 82 -0.18 -7.76 9.18
N TYR A 83 0.74 -7.63 8.23
CA TYR A 83 2.02 -6.99 8.45
C TYR A 83 2.03 -5.55 7.93
N ARG A 84 2.68 -4.64 8.66
CA ARG A 84 2.89 -3.26 8.21
C ARG A 84 3.75 -3.16 6.94
N ILE A 85 4.51 -4.23 6.67
CA ILE A 85 5.37 -4.36 5.49
C ILE A 85 4.64 -4.96 4.28
N TYR A 86 3.31 -5.10 4.34
CA TYR A 86 2.50 -5.52 3.21
C TYR A 86 2.64 -4.54 2.05
N GLY A 87 3.05 -5.04 0.91
CA GLY A 87 3.33 -4.21 -0.26
C GLY A 87 2.99 -4.90 -1.57
N ASP A 88 3.13 -4.17 -2.67
CA ASP A 88 2.97 -4.72 -4.01
C ASP A 88 4.30 -4.68 -4.76
N GLY A 89 4.67 -5.84 -5.31
CA GLY A 89 5.74 -5.97 -6.29
C GLY A 89 5.20 -6.06 -7.72
N ASN A 90 6.10 -6.02 -8.69
CA ASN A 90 5.74 -6.23 -10.07
C ASN A 90 6.79 -7.02 -10.83
N TYR A 91 6.32 -7.74 -11.83
CA TYR A 91 7.11 -8.37 -12.88
C TYR A 91 6.74 -7.75 -14.22
N VAL A 92 7.64 -7.76 -15.17
CA VAL A 92 7.44 -7.12 -16.46
C VAL A 92 7.65 -8.11 -17.60
N GLY A 93 6.84 -8.02 -18.67
CA GLY A 93 6.95 -8.87 -19.84
C GLY A 93 6.31 -8.24 -21.08
N ASP A 94 6.57 -8.83 -22.22
CA ASP A 94 6.06 -8.36 -23.52
C ASP A 94 4.75 -9.04 -23.93
N ASN A 95 4.31 -10.03 -23.15
CA ASN A 95 3.09 -10.78 -23.37
C ASN A 95 2.27 -10.88 -22.07
N PRO A 96 0.94 -10.75 -22.11
CA PRO A 96 0.09 -10.83 -20.91
C PRO A 96 0.09 -12.22 -20.23
N LEU A 97 0.61 -13.25 -20.87
CA LEU A 97 0.82 -14.58 -20.29
C LEU A 97 2.31 -14.91 -20.12
N GLY A 98 3.15 -13.88 -20.05
CA GLY A 98 4.60 -14.02 -19.86
C GLY A 98 5.35 -14.56 -21.08
N PRO A 99 6.64 -14.85 -20.92
CA PRO A 99 7.35 -14.84 -19.64
C PRO A 99 7.43 -13.47 -19.00
N PHE A 100 7.49 -13.44 -17.67
CA PHE A 100 7.65 -12.23 -16.88
C PHE A 100 9.00 -12.24 -16.18
N GLU A 101 9.66 -11.07 -16.13
CA GLU A 101 10.92 -10.83 -15.45
C GLU A 101 10.69 -10.00 -14.20
N TYR A 102 11.33 -10.36 -13.10
CA TYR A 102 11.28 -9.63 -11.83
C TYR A 102 11.90 -8.25 -11.99
N VAL A 103 11.28 -7.24 -11.40
CA VAL A 103 11.83 -5.88 -11.33
C VAL A 103 12.63 -5.74 -10.04
N GLU A 104 13.92 -5.40 -10.17
CA GLU A 104 14.84 -5.37 -9.04
C GLU A 104 14.50 -4.30 -7.99
N ASP A 105 13.82 -3.22 -8.38
CA ASP A 105 13.39 -2.15 -7.48
C ASP A 105 12.07 -2.45 -6.72
N ASN A 106 11.62 -3.72 -6.70
CA ASN A 106 10.48 -4.12 -5.88
C ASN A 106 10.78 -4.04 -4.36
N PRO A 107 9.75 -3.74 -3.55
CA PRO A 107 8.36 -3.52 -3.90
C PRO A 107 8.11 -2.10 -4.45
N PHE A 108 7.25 -1.98 -5.47
CA PHE A 108 6.94 -0.69 -6.08
C PHE A 108 5.91 0.13 -5.28
N SER A 109 5.11 -0.53 -4.45
CA SER A 109 4.17 0.08 -3.52
C SER A 109 4.43 -0.46 -2.13
N PHE A 110 4.94 0.39 -1.23
CA PHE A 110 5.43 -0.03 0.07
C PHE A 110 5.41 1.13 1.07
N LYS A 111 4.82 0.90 2.24
CA LYS A 111 4.75 1.91 3.31
C LYS A 111 4.76 1.23 4.69
N PRO A 112 5.96 0.85 5.19
CA PRO A 112 6.07 0.07 6.43
C PRO A 112 5.91 0.89 7.71
N GLY A 113 5.83 2.19 7.64
CA GLY A 113 5.76 3.08 8.80
C GLY A 113 4.90 4.31 8.56
N GLY A 114 4.77 5.14 9.60
CA GLY A 114 3.94 6.34 9.62
C GLY A 114 2.57 6.08 10.24
N PHE A 115 1.71 7.09 10.16
CA PHE A 115 0.37 7.09 10.73
C PHE A 115 -0.58 6.05 10.10
N ILE A 116 -0.33 5.68 8.84
CA ILE A 116 -1.03 4.62 8.11
C ILE A 116 0.03 3.72 7.49
N GLY A 117 -0.07 2.43 7.66
CA GLY A 117 0.90 1.45 7.16
C GLY A 117 0.35 0.55 6.07
N GLY A 118 1.21 -0.30 5.48
CA GLY A 118 0.85 -1.25 4.44
C GLY A 118 1.10 -0.70 3.03
N ALA A 119 0.15 -0.79 2.13
CA ALA A 119 0.11 -0.44 0.71
C ALA A 119 0.19 -1.64 -0.24
N GLY A 120 -0.36 -2.77 0.17
CA GLY A 120 -0.45 -3.99 -0.62
C GLY A 120 -1.84 -4.31 -1.16
N HIS A 121 -1.94 -5.36 -1.96
CA HIS A 121 -3.14 -5.88 -2.64
C HIS A 121 -3.85 -4.78 -3.44
N GLY A 122 -3.08 -4.05 -4.19
CA GLY A 122 -3.52 -2.88 -4.89
C GLY A 122 -3.81 -3.11 -6.37
N HIS A 123 -4.22 -2.05 -7.02
CA HIS A 123 -4.46 -1.99 -8.46
C HIS A 123 -4.02 -0.64 -9.02
N THR A 124 -3.21 -0.68 -10.06
CA THR A 124 -2.81 0.53 -10.78
C THR A 124 -3.72 0.77 -11.97
N PHE A 125 -4.25 1.97 -12.05
CA PHE A 125 -5.13 2.39 -13.15
C PHE A 125 -4.70 3.75 -13.73
N LYS A 126 -5.22 4.06 -14.90
CA LYS A 126 -5.02 5.34 -15.55
C LYS A 126 -6.30 6.16 -15.46
N ASP A 127 -6.21 7.42 -15.00
CA ASP A 127 -7.33 8.34 -15.00
C ASP A 127 -7.64 8.90 -16.41
N LYS A 128 -8.70 9.70 -16.51
CA LYS A 128 -9.13 10.32 -17.77
C LYS A 128 -8.12 11.31 -18.36
N TYR A 129 -7.19 11.81 -17.55
CA TYR A 129 -6.13 12.74 -17.98
C TYR A 129 -4.84 12.02 -18.37
N GLY A 130 -4.77 10.72 -18.11
CA GLY A 130 -3.61 9.87 -18.40
C GLY A 130 -2.61 9.76 -17.25
N ASN A 131 -2.94 10.21 -16.05
CA ASN A 131 -2.14 9.98 -14.86
C ASN A 131 -2.34 8.55 -14.37
N TYR A 132 -1.29 7.95 -13.81
CA TYR A 132 -1.38 6.66 -13.16
C TYR A 132 -1.56 6.81 -11.67
N TRP A 133 -2.46 5.99 -11.14
CA TRP A 133 -2.80 5.93 -9.72
C TRP A 133 -2.78 4.50 -9.25
N HIS A 134 -2.33 4.30 -8.03
CA HIS A 134 -2.39 3.02 -7.34
C HIS A 134 -3.34 3.13 -6.16
N VAL A 135 -4.31 2.25 -6.11
CA VAL A 135 -5.19 2.05 -4.95
C VAL A 135 -4.69 0.84 -4.21
N ALA A 136 -4.42 0.96 -2.92
CA ALA A 136 -3.93 -0.14 -2.11
C ALA A 136 -4.67 -0.26 -0.78
N SER A 137 -4.55 -1.41 -0.15
CA SER A 137 -5.07 -1.69 1.18
C SER A 137 -4.12 -1.13 2.24
N MET A 138 -4.66 -0.26 3.11
CA MET A 138 -3.91 0.37 4.20
C MET A 138 -4.40 -0.14 5.55
N THR A 139 -3.46 -0.36 6.46
CA THR A 139 -3.74 -0.72 7.86
C THR A 139 -3.83 0.54 8.70
N ILE A 140 -4.96 0.74 9.36
CA ILE A 140 -5.21 1.89 10.24
C ILE A 140 -5.62 1.47 11.65
N SER A 141 -5.75 0.17 11.90
CA SER A 141 -6.13 -0.38 13.20
C SER A 141 -5.33 -1.63 13.49
N VAL A 142 -5.03 -1.84 14.77
CA VAL A 142 -4.36 -3.04 15.25
C VAL A 142 -5.33 -4.05 15.91
N ARG A 143 -6.59 -3.68 16.05
CA ARG A 143 -7.59 -4.58 16.69
C ARG A 143 -7.93 -5.76 15.81
N HIS A 144 -7.98 -5.52 14.51
CA HIS A 144 -8.31 -6.57 13.57
C HIS A 144 -7.56 -6.36 12.26
N TRP A 145 -6.73 -7.29 11.89
CA TRP A 145 -5.86 -7.24 10.70
C TRP A 145 -6.61 -7.08 9.36
N PHE A 146 -7.91 -7.37 9.32
CA PHE A 146 -8.76 -7.09 8.16
C PHE A 146 -9.47 -5.73 8.24
N GLU A 147 -9.24 -4.93 9.27
CA GLU A 147 -9.70 -3.57 9.32
C GLU A 147 -8.77 -2.69 8.49
N ARG A 148 -9.21 -2.36 7.29
CA ARG A 148 -8.40 -1.69 6.26
C ARG A 148 -9.15 -0.52 5.65
N ARG A 149 -8.37 0.42 5.11
CA ARG A 149 -8.86 1.53 4.31
C ARG A 149 -8.16 1.55 2.96
N LEU A 150 -8.72 2.29 2.03
CA LEU A 150 -8.10 2.51 0.73
C LEU A 150 -7.09 3.65 0.83
N GLY A 151 -5.85 3.36 0.43
CA GLY A 151 -4.88 4.37 0.06
C GLY A 151 -4.97 4.67 -1.42
N LEU A 152 -4.72 5.90 -1.81
CA LEU A 152 -4.61 6.33 -3.20
C LEU A 152 -3.26 7.05 -3.37
N PHE A 153 -2.46 6.61 -4.32
CA PHE A 153 -1.12 7.14 -4.55
C PHE A 153 -0.90 7.46 -6.00
N PRO A 154 -0.20 8.56 -6.32
CA PRO A 154 0.34 8.76 -7.65
C PRO A 154 1.34 7.65 -8.00
N VAL A 155 1.35 7.24 -9.25
CA VAL A 155 2.33 6.26 -9.75
C VAL A 155 3.12 6.86 -10.90
N VAL A 156 4.41 6.68 -10.80
CA VAL A 156 5.35 6.95 -11.89
C VAL A 156 5.65 5.64 -12.62
N VAL A 157 5.60 5.65 -13.93
CA VAL A 157 6.10 4.57 -14.78
C VAL A 157 7.25 5.13 -15.59
N SER A 158 8.46 4.86 -15.14
CA SER A 158 9.72 5.38 -15.68
C SER A 158 10.43 4.31 -16.50
N GLU A 159 11.03 4.69 -17.62
CA GLU A 159 11.89 3.78 -18.39
C GLU A 159 13.17 3.40 -17.62
N LYS A 160 13.62 4.29 -16.75
CA LYS A 160 14.86 4.10 -15.98
C LYS A 160 14.65 3.30 -14.69
N TYR A 161 13.58 3.60 -13.96
CA TYR A 161 13.37 3.06 -12.60
C TYR A 161 12.19 2.08 -12.50
N GLY A 162 11.56 1.75 -13.63
CA GLY A 162 10.36 0.93 -13.61
C GLY A 162 9.14 1.67 -13.06
N MET A 163 8.28 0.95 -12.37
CA MET A 163 7.07 1.49 -11.77
C MET A 163 7.26 1.68 -10.26
N TYR A 164 6.85 2.84 -9.73
CA TYR A 164 6.84 3.08 -8.29
C TYR A 164 5.68 3.98 -7.87
N ALA A 165 5.10 3.68 -6.71
CA ALA A 165 4.02 4.43 -6.11
C ALA A 165 4.56 5.41 -5.06
N LEU A 166 4.06 6.64 -5.07
CA LEU A 166 4.45 7.68 -4.12
C LEU A 166 3.64 7.52 -2.81
N THR A 167 3.91 6.45 -2.06
CA THR A 167 3.12 6.03 -0.90
C THR A 167 3.18 6.97 0.30
N THR A 168 4.14 7.88 0.34
CA THR A 168 4.22 8.96 1.34
C THR A 168 2.98 9.87 1.35
N PHE A 169 2.27 9.96 0.23
CA PHE A 169 1.00 10.67 0.16
C PHE A 169 -0.14 10.05 0.98
N ALA A 170 0.04 8.87 1.56
CA ALA A 170 -0.94 8.32 2.50
C ALA A 170 -1.07 9.14 3.80
N ASP A 171 0.01 9.77 4.25
CA ASP A 171 0.04 10.51 5.51
C ASP A 171 -0.36 12.00 5.35
N TYR A 172 -0.34 12.51 4.12
CA TYR A 172 -0.49 13.93 3.85
C TYR A 172 -1.54 14.20 2.77
N PRO A 173 -2.34 15.26 2.92
CA PRO A 173 -3.26 15.66 1.86
C PRO A 173 -2.50 16.14 0.62
N PHE A 174 -3.09 15.84 -0.53
CA PHE A 174 -2.59 16.26 -1.83
C PHE A 174 -3.75 16.62 -2.76
N TRP A 175 -3.44 17.39 -3.80
CA TRP A 175 -4.41 17.75 -4.82
C TRP A 175 -4.57 16.61 -5.83
N ILE A 176 -5.82 16.25 -6.14
CA ILE A 176 -6.09 15.40 -7.31
C ILE A 176 -6.13 16.31 -8.52
N PRO A 177 -5.16 16.21 -9.43
CA PRO A 177 -5.07 17.10 -10.57
C PRO A 177 -6.19 16.84 -11.58
N ASP A 178 -6.66 17.91 -12.21
CA ASP A 178 -7.65 17.90 -13.30
C ASP A 178 -7.00 17.95 -14.69
N ARG A 179 -5.70 17.66 -14.78
CA ARG A 179 -4.86 17.64 -15.97
C ARG A 179 -3.85 16.50 -15.92
N LYS A 180 -3.15 16.28 -17.03
CA LYS A 180 -1.94 15.44 -17.02
C LYS A 180 -0.85 16.10 -16.19
N VAL A 181 -0.22 15.32 -15.31
CA VAL A 181 0.88 15.71 -14.43
C VAL A 181 2.05 14.75 -14.64
N ASP A 182 3.25 15.28 -14.60
CA ASP A 182 4.48 14.52 -14.53
C ASP A 182 4.91 14.39 -13.05
N PHE A 183 4.52 13.32 -12.40
CA PHE A 183 4.78 13.08 -10.98
C PHE A 183 6.27 12.93 -10.63
N GLU A 184 7.17 12.80 -11.62
CA GLU A 184 8.61 12.87 -11.37
C GLU A 184 9.11 14.30 -11.18
N LYS A 185 8.36 15.30 -11.68
CA LYS A 185 8.81 16.70 -11.73
C LYS A 185 7.88 17.67 -11.00
N GLU A 186 6.62 17.29 -10.86
CA GLU A 186 5.60 18.17 -10.31
C GLU A 186 5.13 17.62 -8.97
N ASP A 187 5.21 18.46 -7.94
CA ASP A 187 4.67 18.18 -6.61
C ASP A 187 3.17 18.50 -6.58
N ILE A 188 2.36 17.55 -6.15
CA ILE A 188 0.92 17.71 -5.93
C ILE A 188 0.56 17.79 -4.45
N SER A 189 1.54 17.79 -3.56
CA SER A 189 1.33 17.94 -2.13
C SER A 189 0.71 19.30 -1.79
N MET A 190 -0.01 19.37 -0.69
CA MET A 190 -0.50 20.66 -0.15
C MET A 190 0.60 21.44 0.59
N GLY A 191 1.79 20.86 0.72
CA GLY A 191 2.91 21.48 1.42
C GLY A 191 2.72 21.61 2.94
N TRP A 192 1.76 20.91 3.53
CA TRP A 192 1.49 20.97 4.95
C TRP A 192 2.51 20.16 5.76
N ASN A 193 2.90 20.69 6.89
CA ASN A 193 3.80 20.04 7.83
C ASN A 193 3.02 19.37 8.95
N LEU A 194 3.50 18.21 9.40
CA LEU A 194 2.97 17.56 10.57
C LEU A 194 3.40 18.33 11.84
N LEU A 195 2.44 18.97 12.49
CA LEU A 195 2.71 19.84 13.64
C LEU A 195 2.75 19.08 14.96
N SER A 196 2.07 17.93 15.05
CA SER A 196 1.86 17.18 16.29
C SER A 196 2.99 16.20 16.63
N TYR A 197 3.81 15.77 15.68
CA TYR A 197 4.78 14.70 15.86
C TYR A 197 5.74 14.95 17.01
N LYS A 198 5.73 14.05 18.00
CA LYS A 198 6.58 14.10 19.22
C LYS A 198 6.54 15.43 19.97
N LYS A 199 5.44 16.18 19.85
CA LYS A 199 5.20 17.36 20.67
C LYS A 199 4.80 16.95 22.08
N LYS A 200 4.97 17.87 23.03
CA LYS A 200 4.51 17.67 24.41
C LYS A 200 3.02 17.39 24.41
N ILE A 201 2.63 16.31 25.03
CA ILE A 201 1.25 15.84 25.07
C ILE A 201 0.85 15.54 26.51
N SER A 202 -0.43 15.69 26.81
CA SER A 202 -1.02 15.37 28.10
C SER A 202 -2.46 14.90 27.91
N SER A 203 -2.99 14.20 28.90
CA SER A 203 -4.37 13.70 28.88
C SER A 203 -5.00 13.80 30.27
N SER A 204 -6.32 13.69 30.31
CA SER A 204 -7.08 13.58 31.56
C SER A 204 -6.73 12.32 32.33
N SER A 205 -6.58 11.22 31.62
CA SER A 205 -6.24 9.90 32.16
C SER A 205 -5.64 9.01 31.07
N TYR A 206 -5.07 7.88 31.44
CA TYR A 206 -4.68 6.85 30.48
C TYR A 206 -4.62 5.47 31.16
N LEU A 207 -4.78 4.42 30.34
CA LEU A 207 -4.51 3.05 30.75
C LEU A 207 -3.00 2.78 30.68
N GLU A 208 -2.49 1.95 31.60
CA GLU A 208 -1.10 1.49 31.58
C GLU A 208 -0.78 0.82 30.23
N GLY A 209 0.31 1.23 29.58
CA GLY A 209 0.70 0.79 28.24
C GLY A 209 0.03 1.56 27.11
N TYR A 210 -0.80 2.56 27.40
CA TYR A 210 -1.51 3.40 26.43
C TYR A 210 -1.37 4.88 26.75
N GLU A 211 -0.15 5.27 27.02
CA GLU A 211 0.23 6.62 27.44
C GLU A 211 -0.07 7.66 26.35
N PRO A 212 -0.28 8.95 26.70
CA PRO A 212 -0.61 10.00 25.73
C PRO A 212 0.41 10.12 24.57
N GLU A 213 1.70 9.90 24.84
CA GLU A 213 2.79 9.99 23.87
C GLU A 213 2.62 9.05 22.66
N LEU A 214 1.88 7.97 22.83
CA LEU A 214 1.56 7.00 21.77
C LEU A 214 0.53 7.54 20.76
N ALA A 215 -0.10 8.68 21.04
CA ALA A 215 -1.05 9.29 20.12
C ALA A 215 -0.41 10.20 19.07
N ASN A 216 0.89 10.51 19.19
CA ASN A 216 1.59 11.40 18.26
C ASN A 216 3.00 10.92 17.90
N ASP A 217 3.23 9.62 17.93
CA ASP A 217 4.50 8.97 17.59
C ASP A 217 4.61 8.50 16.13
N GLU A 218 3.55 8.69 15.32
CA GLU A 218 3.46 8.25 13.92
C GLU A 218 3.59 6.73 13.75
N GLN A 219 3.08 5.97 14.71
CA GLN A 219 3.02 4.52 14.64
C GLN A 219 1.55 4.05 14.62
N VAL A 220 1.16 3.37 13.58
CA VAL A 220 -0.22 2.85 13.45
C VAL A 220 -0.56 1.77 14.51
N GLU A 221 0.45 1.15 15.09
CA GLU A 221 0.30 0.05 16.07
C GLU A 221 0.22 0.53 17.52
N THR A 222 0.37 1.82 17.77
CA THR A 222 0.32 2.45 19.09
C THR A 222 -0.81 3.46 19.18
N TRP A 223 -1.40 3.61 20.34
CA TRP A 223 -2.47 4.59 20.57
C TRP A 223 -2.59 4.97 22.04
N TRP A 224 -3.11 6.13 22.31
CA TRP A 224 -3.58 6.50 23.63
C TRP A 224 -4.95 5.92 23.92
N ALA A 225 -5.15 5.45 25.13
CA ALA A 225 -6.47 5.07 25.62
C ALA A 225 -6.73 5.71 26.99
N ALA A 226 -7.84 6.45 27.11
CA ALA A 226 -8.29 6.98 28.39
C ALA A 226 -8.64 5.85 29.34
N GLN A 227 -8.51 6.10 30.65
CA GLN A 227 -8.85 5.13 31.69
C GLN A 227 -10.34 4.77 31.67
N THR A 228 -11.18 5.68 31.23
CA THR A 228 -12.63 5.47 31.12
C THR A 228 -13.13 5.87 29.73
N GLY A 229 -14.30 5.36 29.34
CA GLY A 229 -15.03 5.80 28.15
C GLY A 229 -16.03 6.92 28.43
N ASN A 230 -15.93 7.60 29.57
CA ASN A 230 -16.89 8.61 29.98
C ASN A 230 -16.64 9.96 29.25
N ALA A 231 -17.69 10.74 29.17
CA ALA A 231 -17.57 12.13 28.71
C ALA A 231 -16.66 12.93 29.65
N GLY A 232 -15.82 13.79 29.06
CA GLY A 232 -14.87 14.61 29.83
C GLY A 232 -13.43 14.13 29.75
N GLU A 233 -13.17 12.97 29.18
CA GLU A 233 -11.79 12.57 28.83
C GLU A 233 -11.25 13.46 27.70
N TRP A 234 -9.99 13.84 27.81
CA TRP A 234 -9.34 14.73 26.84
C TRP A 234 -7.88 14.37 26.60
N LEU A 235 -7.42 14.69 25.41
CA LEU A 235 -6.02 14.65 24.99
C LEU A 235 -5.61 16.04 24.51
N GLN A 236 -4.46 16.54 24.92
CA GLN A 236 -3.97 17.86 24.57
C GLN A 236 -2.53 17.77 24.05
N ILE A 237 -2.30 18.38 22.89
CA ILE A 237 -0.96 18.52 22.29
C ILE A 237 -0.55 19.98 22.35
N ASP A 238 0.61 20.26 22.97
CA ASP A 238 1.21 21.59 23.01
C ASP A 238 2.15 21.77 21.81
N LEU A 239 1.75 22.60 20.86
CA LEU A 239 2.56 22.90 19.67
C LEU A 239 3.79 23.76 19.97
N GLY A 240 3.92 24.28 21.22
CA GLY A 240 5.04 25.10 21.70
C GLY A 240 4.97 26.57 21.32
N LYS A 241 4.15 26.95 20.38
CA LYS A 241 3.85 28.32 19.95
C LYS A 241 2.53 28.39 19.23
N THR A 242 2.00 29.60 19.04
CA THR A 242 0.83 29.81 18.19
C THR A 242 1.15 29.40 16.75
N MET A 243 0.36 28.52 16.19
CA MET A 243 0.49 27.99 14.84
C MET A 243 -0.86 27.97 14.14
N GLU A 244 -0.84 28.10 12.82
CA GLU A 244 -2.01 27.85 11.98
C GLU A 244 -2.18 26.33 11.81
N VAL A 245 -3.38 25.84 12.11
CA VAL A 245 -3.74 24.42 11.96
C VAL A 245 -4.82 24.34 10.89
N ASN A 246 -4.49 23.69 9.78
CA ASN A 246 -5.40 23.56 8.62
C ASN A 246 -6.25 22.29 8.68
N ALA A 247 -5.74 21.23 9.31
CA ALA A 247 -6.45 19.98 9.44
C ALA A 247 -6.03 19.22 10.70
N ILE A 248 -6.93 18.36 11.16
CA ILE A 248 -6.67 17.36 12.21
C ILE A 248 -7.15 16.03 11.67
N GLN A 249 -6.28 15.02 11.75
CA GLN A 249 -6.63 13.64 11.44
C GLN A 249 -6.55 12.80 12.71
N VAL A 250 -7.59 12.00 12.95
CA VAL A 250 -7.69 11.12 14.11
C VAL A 250 -8.06 9.73 13.60
N ASN A 251 -7.30 8.71 14.02
CA ASN A 251 -7.67 7.31 13.88
C ASN A 251 -8.29 6.81 15.20
N PHE A 252 -9.38 6.06 15.11
CA PHE A 252 -10.08 5.47 16.25
C PHE A 252 -9.98 3.95 16.24
#